data_f071fa7607f0c69edc3cb75077ea1ce7
#
_entry.id   f071fa7607f0c69edc3cb75077ea1ce7
#
_cell.length_a   1.000
_cell.length_b   1.000
_cell.length_c   1.000
_cell.angle_alpha   90.00
_cell.angle_beta   90.00
_cell.angle_gamma   90.00
#
_symmetry.space_group_name_H-M   'P 1'
#
loop_
_entity.id
_entity.type
_entity.pdbx_description
1 polymer ?
#
loop_
_entity_poly.entity_id
_entity_poly.type
_entity_poly.pdbx_seq_one_letter_code
_entity_poly.pdbx_strand_id
1 'polypeptide(L)'
;MKIKLVLVSLALVSAICAVGQPVGWNSPANPVTIPITLPPRWSLIANPVYHNRGSTLADAVPDNTVGEVLKAVPNGTHLLKFDHATQEFLPRNVFHGGHWSDPQQTLAPGEGAFIFIPARRPFTVTFTGNCGYNGSVFVPAGISLISSPDCGTIKFAPLGPPPLARPGWDSLSFDPQEGDVVYSFDNAAQRFQIHTFRNGAWDSLPRIGVAESCFVQTTQPRTIRYTGPVPF
;
A
#
# COMPACT_ATOMS: atom_id res chain seq x y z
N MET A 1 43.46 -28.28 23.64
CA MET A 1 42.05 -28.00 23.85
C MET A 1 41.47 -27.51 22.49
N LYS A 2 40.75 -28.36 21.73
CA LYS A 2 40.25 -28.02 20.39
C LYS A 2 38.81 -27.53 20.54
N ILE A 3 38.60 -26.24 20.25
CA ILE A 3 37.26 -25.63 20.24
C ILE A 3 36.62 -25.97 18.91
N LYS A 4 35.54 -26.77 18.94
CA LYS A 4 34.70 -27.03 17.77
C LYS A 4 33.74 -25.86 17.59
N LEU A 5 33.95 -25.11 16.50
CA LEU A 5 33.01 -24.07 16.07
C LEU A 5 31.80 -24.76 15.44
N VAL A 6 30.65 -24.70 16.12
CA VAL A 6 29.36 -25.15 15.57
C VAL A 6 28.78 -23.99 14.78
N LEU A 7 28.87 -24.09 13.46
CA LEU A 7 28.13 -23.21 12.56
C LEU A 7 26.65 -23.54 12.63
N VAL A 8 25.89 -22.70 13.30
CA VAL A 8 24.41 -22.71 13.22
C VAL A 8 24.04 -21.94 11.94
N SER A 9 23.68 -22.69 10.91
CA SER A 9 23.09 -22.10 9.68
C SER A 9 21.70 -21.58 10.03
N LEU A 10 21.59 -20.26 10.18
CA LEU A 10 20.31 -19.57 10.26
C LEU A 10 19.73 -19.54 8.86
N ALA A 11 18.77 -20.41 8.57
CA ALA A 11 17.98 -20.31 7.35
C ALA A 11 17.14 -19.04 7.44
N LEU A 12 17.53 -18.01 6.68
CA LEU A 12 16.70 -16.83 6.45
C LEU A 12 15.48 -17.29 5.64
N VAL A 13 14.37 -17.52 6.31
CA VAL A 13 13.07 -17.62 5.65
C VAL A 13 12.69 -16.19 5.28
N SER A 14 12.95 -15.82 4.05
CA SER A 14 12.40 -14.60 3.44
C SER A 14 10.88 -14.76 3.41
N ALA A 15 10.19 -14.19 4.39
CA ALA A 15 8.74 -14.05 4.35
C ALA A 15 8.42 -13.03 3.25
N ILE A 16 8.26 -13.52 2.02
CA ILE A 16 7.65 -12.76 0.94
C ILE A 16 6.27 -12.40 1.47
N CYS A 17 5.98 -11.11 1.58
CA CYS A 17 4.64 -10.62 1.83
C CYS A 17 3.77 -11.07 0.65
N ALA A 18 3.21 -12.26 0.75
CA ALA A 18 2.27 -12.77 -0.24
C ALA A 18 1.01 -11.92 -0.08
N VAL A 19 0.92 -10.85 -0.87
CA VAL A 19 -0.37 -10.24 -1.17
C VAL A 19 -1.18 -11.38 -1.79
N GLY A 20 -2.12 -11.93 -1.03
CA GLY A 20 -2.96 -13.03 -1.50
C GLY A 20 -3.59 -12.62 -2.81
N GLN A 21 -3.37 -13.41 -3.85
CA GLN A 21 -4.01 -13.18 -5.15
C GLN A 21 -5.52 -13.09 -4.92
N PRO A 22 -6.19 -12.03 -5.38
CA PRO A 22 -7.62 -11.90 -5.20
C PRO A 22 -8.31 -13.06 -5.93
N VAL A 23 -8.98 -13.92 -5.14
CA VAL A 23 -9.81 -14.99 -5.67
C VAL A 23 -11.11 -14.35 -6.11
N GLY A 24 -11.29 -14.14 -7.41
CA GLY A 24 -12.55 -13.66 -7.97
C GLY A 24 -12.42 -12.46 -8.89
N TRP A 25 -11.81 -12.66 -10.03
CA TRP A 25 -11.90 -11.72 -11.15
C TRP A 25 -13.26 -11.90 -11.86
N ASN A 26 -14.30 -11.29 -11.37
CA ASN A 26 -15.56 -11.24 -12.09
C ASN A 26 -15.73 -9.86 -12.69
N SER A 27 -15.45 -9.80 -13.95
CA SER A 27 -15.74 -8.79 -14.96
C SER A 27 -14.55 -8.01 -15.49
N PRO A 28 -14.31 -8.04 -16.80
CA PRO A 28 -13.45 -7.09 -17.49
C PRO A 28 -14.17 -5.76 -17.70
N ALA A 29 -15.01 -5.38 -16.77
CA ALA A 29 -15.70 -4.11 -16.83
C ALA A 29 -14.65 -3.02 -16.78
N ASN A 30 -14.60 -2.24 -17.82
CA ASN A 30 -13.90 -0.99 -18.07
C ASN A 30 -12.86 -0.58 -17.00
N PRO A 31 -11.57 -0.53 -17.36
CA PRO A 31 -10.54 -0.05 -16.44
C PRO A 31 -10.93 1.33 -15.91
N VAL A 32 -10.77 1.52 -14.62
CA VAL A 32 -10.95 2.83 -14.00
C VAL A 32 -9.68 3.66 -14.17
N THR A 33 -9.84 4.97 -14.20
CA THR A 33 -8.73 5.93 -14.25
C THR A 33 -8.83 6.83 -13.03
N ILE A 34 -7.79 6.82 -12.20
CA ILE A 34 -7.74 7.57 -10.93
C ILE A 34 -6.60 8.59 -11.00
N PRO A 35 -6.90 9.87 -11.24
CA PRO A 35 -5.91 10.94 -11.18
C PRO A 35 -5.65 11.35 -9.72
N ILE A 36 -4.40 11.43 -9.33
CA ILE A 36 -3.95 11.86 -8.01
C ILE A 36 -3.00 13.04 -8.18
N THR A 37 -3.35 14.18 -7.58
CA THR A 37 -2.52 15.36 -7.60
C THR A 37 -1.60 15.37 -6.39
N LEU A 38 -0.31 15.26 -6.63
CA LEU A 38 0.75 15.27 -5.63
C LEU A 38 1.33 16.67 -5.51
N PRO A 39 1.44 17.25 -4.31
CA PRO A 39 2.17 18.49 -4.11
C PRO A 39 3.66 18.28 -4.39
N PRO A 40 4.43 19.37 -4.59
CA PRO A 40 5.89 19.31 -4.58
C PRO A 40 6.42 18.70 -3.28
N ARG A 41 7.60 18.08 -3.34
CA ARG A 41 8.30 17.42 -2.21
C ARG A 41 7.75 16.02 -1.95
N TRP A 42 7.61 15.62 -0.69
CA TRP A 42 7.26 14.27 -0.29
C TRP A 42 5.76 14.05 -0.18
N SER A 43 5.30 12.87 -0.58
CA SER A 43 3.94 12.38 -0.37
C SER A 43 3.98 10.89 -0.08
N LEU A 44 3.07 10.41 0.77
CA LEU A 44 2.76 8.99 0.85
C LEU A 44 1.77 8.64 -0.26
N ILE A 45 2.11 7.65 -1.06
CA ILE A 45 1.35 7.25 -2.27
C ILE A 45 1.11 5.75 -2.27
N ALA A 46 0.06 5.34 -2.93
CA ALA A 46 -0.23 3.95 -3.27
C ALA A 46 -0.78 3.84 -4.69
N ASN A 47 -0.65 2.66 -5.28
CA ASN A 47 -1.38 2.32 -6.50
C ASN A 47 -2.73 1.69 -6.10
N PRO A 48 -3.87 2.33 -6.41
CA PRO A 48 -5.18 1.83 -5.99
C PRO A 48 -5.79 0.81 -6.95
N VAL A 49 -5.12 0.49 -8.07
CA VAL A 49 -5.66 -0.36 -9.13
C VAL A 49 -4.68 -1.46 -9.53
N TYR A 50 -5.20 -2.59 -9.97
CA TYR A 50 -4.40 -3.62 -10.62
C TYR A 50 -4.19 -3.24 -12.08
N HIS A 51 -2.97 -2.86 -12.41
CA HIS A 51 -2.56 -2.65 -13.78
C HIS A 51 -2.31 -4.01 -14.44
N ASN A 52 -2.98 -4.27 -15.56
CA ASN A 52 -2.83 -5.51 -16.29
C ASN A 52 -2.27 -5.24 -17.68
N ARG A 53 -1.30 -6.04 -18.09
CA ARG A 53 -0.92 -6.17 -19.50
C ARG A 53 -1.85 -7.19 -20.15
N GLY A 54 -2.26 -6.91 -21.36
CA GLY A 54 -3.15 -7.77 -22.14
C GLY A 54 -4.49 -7.10 -22.44
N SER A 55 -5.08 -7.48 -23.56
CA SER A 55 -6.31 -6.90 -24.08
C SER A 55 -7.56 -7.69 -23.69
N THR A 56 -7.37 -8.90 -23.18
CA THR A 56 -8.45 -9.80 -22.77
C THR A 56 -8.19 -10.35 -21.37
N LEU A 57 -9.21 -10.86 -20.69
CA LEU A 57 -9.06 -11.51 -19.39
C LEU A 57 -8.18 -12.74 -19.41
N ALA A 58 -8.15 -13.46 -20.54
CA ALA A 58 -7.41 -14.71 -20.66
C ALA A 58 -5.90 -14.50 -20.71
N ASP A 59 -5.47 -13.33 -21.19
CA ASP A 59 -4.06 -12.93 -21.33
C ASP A 59 -3.66 -11.76 -20.42
N ALA A 60 -4.56 -11.35 -19.49
CA ALA A 60 -4.24 -10.31 -18.54
C ALA A 60 -3.18 -10.79 -17.54
N VAL A 61 -1.98 -10.24 -17.63
CA VAL A 61 -0.90 -10.47 -16.67
C VAL A 61 -0.79 -9.22 -15.78
N PRO A 62 -0.90 -9.36 -14.45
CA PRO A 62 -0.70 -8.23 -13.57
C PRO A 62 0.69 -7.63 -13.74
N ASP A 63 0.78 -6.33 -13.98
CA ASP A 63 2.03 -5.60 -14.08
C ASP A 63 1.96 -4.31 -13.26
N ASN A 64 2.14 -4.47 -11.96
CA ASN A 64 2.19 -3.35 -11.03
C ASN A 64 3.63 -2.89 -10.76
N THR A 65 4.50 -3.01 -11.76
CA THR A 65 5.86 -2.49 -11.66
C THR A 65 5.86 -0.95 -11.71
N VAL A 66 6.82 -0.35 -11.01
CA VAL A 66 6.99 1.11 -10.98
C VAL A 66 7.19 1.66 -12.40
N GLY A 67 7.89 0.89 -13.27
CA GLY A 67 8.07 1.23 -14.67
C GLY A 67 6.77 1.40 -15.44
N GLU A 68 5.72 0.67 -15.08
CA GLU A 68 4.41 0.76 -15.73
C GLU A 68 3.47 1.73 -15.03
N VAL A 69 3.32 1.63 -13.71
CA VAL A 69 2.31 2.42 -12.97
C VAL A 69 2.72 3.88 -12.76
N LEU A 70 4.03 4.17 -12.80
CA LEU A 70 4.60 5.52 -12.64
C LEU A 70 5.51 5.91 -13.82
N LYS A 71 5.16 5.47 -15.03
CA LYS A 71 5.97 5.70 -16.24
C LYS A 71 6.09 7.17 -16.70
N ALA A 72 5.21 8.03 -16.24
CA ALA A 72 5.15 9.43 -16.67
C ALA A 72 5.26 10.36 -15.46
N VAL A 73 6.43 10.40 -14.83
CA VAL A 73 6.74 11.31 -13.72
C VAL A 73 7.88 12.27 -14.10
N PRO A 74 8.05 13.40 -13.43
CA PRO A 74 9.16 14.33 -13.70
C PRO A 74 10.53 13.69 -13.45
N ASN A 75 11.54 14.04 -14.26
CA ASN A 75 12.93 13.68 -13.97
C ASN A 75 13.35 14.13 -12.57
N GLY A 76 14.06 13.29 -11.85
CA GLY A 76 14.44 13.53 -10.48
C GLY A 76 13.36 13.15 -9.45
N THR A 77 12.25 12.53 -9.88
CA THR A 77 11.31 11.89 -8.96
C THR A 77 11.99 10.72 -8.27
N HIS A 78 11.79 10.60 -6.95
CA HIS A 78 12.30 9.49 -6.16
C HIS A 78 11.17 8.69 -5.57
N LEU A 79 11.35 7.38 -5.49
CA LEU A 79 10.46 6.46 -4.79
C LEU A 79 11.23 5.73 -3.68
N LEU A 80 10.65 5.68 -2.49
CA LEU A 80 11.17 4.94 -1.35
C LEU A 80 10.11 3.96 -0.86
N LYS A 81 10.44 2.69 -0.87
CA LYS A 81 9.63 1.64 -0.25
C LYS A 81 10.21 1.25 1.09
N PHE A 82 9.36 0.81 1.99
CA PHE A 82 9.75 0.36 3.32
C PHE A 82 9.67 -1.17 3.38
N ASP A 83 10.75 -1.79 3.83
CA ASP A 83 10.80 -3.22 4.09
C ASP A 83 10.46 -3.48 5.56
N HIS A 84 9.31 -4.10 5.78
CA HIS A 84 8.86 -4.44 7.13
C HIS A 84 9.68 -5.56 7.79
N ALA A 85 10.42 -6.39 7.03
CA ALA A 85 11.23 -7.45 7.59
C ALA A 85 12.52 -6.91 8.20
N THR A 86 13.16 -5.94 7.53
CA THR A 86 14.39 -5.28 8.02
C THR A 86 14.09 -4.02 8.82
N GLN A 87 12.86 -3.49 8.78
CA GLN A 87 12.44 -2.22 9.38
C GLN A 87 13.21 -1.02 8.82
N GLU A 88 13.58 -1.08 7.55
CA GLU A 88 14.39 -0.07 6.86
C GLU A 88 13.77 0.33 5.53
N PHE A 89 14.14 1.50 5.03
CA PHE A 89 13.82 1.87 3.66
C PHE A 89 14.72 1.14 2.68
N LEU A 90 14.12 0.62 1.62
CA LEU A 90 14.84 0.07 0.48
C LEU A 90 15.68 1.16 -0.22
N PRO A 91 16.69 0.79 -1.01
CA PRO A 91 17.42 1.73 -1.83
C PRO A 91 16.50 2.61 -2.65
N ARG A 92 16.87 3.89 -2.75
CA ARG A 92 16.10 4.88 -3.48
C ARG A 92 15.99 4.52 -4.96
N ASN A 93 14.77 4.40 -5.47
CA ASN A 93 14.51 4.29 -6.89
C ASN A 93 14.32 5.69 -7.48
N VAL A 94 15.04 6.02 -8.55
CA VAL A 94 15.10 7.36 -9.13
C VAL A 94 14.66 7.34 -10.59
N PHE A 95 13.75 8.25 -10.95
CA PHE A 95 13.36 8.45 -12.33
C PHE A 95 14.27 9.47 -13.00
N HIS A 96 14.99 9.03 -14.02
CA HIS A 96 15.90 9.88 -14.78
C HIS A 96 15.96 9.45 -16.24
N GLY A 97 16.00 10.42 -17.17
CA GLY A 97 16.10 10.13 -18.60
C GLY A 97 14.92 9.32 -19.16
N GLY A 98 13.74 9.43 -18.55
CA GLY A 98 12.54 8.71 -18.99
C GLY A 98 12.37 7.30 -18.42
N HIS A 99 13.20 6.86 -17.49
CA HIS A 99 13.13 5.53 -16.88
C HIS A 99 13.50 5.55 -15.40
N TRP A 100 13.02 4.56 -14.66
CA TRP A 100 13.38 4.31 -13.27
C TRP A 100 14.69 3.55 -13.17
N SER A 101 15.49 3.81 -12.13
CA SER A 101 16.72 3.05 -11.88
C SER A 101 16.46 1.56 -11.58
N ASP A 102 15.30 1.27 -10.99
CA ASP A 102 14.75 -0.09 -10.85
C ASP A 102 13.30 -0.09 -11.34
N PRO A 103 13.05 -0.30 -12.64
CA PRO A 103 11.71 -0.31 -13.20
C PRO A 103 10.88 -1.54 -12.77
N GLN A 104 11.54 -2.60 -12.29
CA GLN A 104 10.88 -3.85 -11.86
C GLN A 104 10.41 -3.81 -10.41
N GLN A 105 10.83 -2.82 -9.62
CA GLN A 105 10.28 -2.62 -8.28
C GLN A 105 8.77 -2.50 -8.36
N THR A 106 8.05 -3.21 -7.50
CA THR A 106 6.58 -3.19 -7.51
C THR A 106 6.00 -2.01 -6.75
N LEU A 107 4.81 -1.58 -7.15
CA LEU A 107 3.88 -0.78 -6.37
C LEU A 107 2.48 -1.36 -6.58
N ALA A 108 2.27 -2.55 -6.02
CA ALA A 108 0.99 -3.24 -6.13
C ALA A 108 -0.06 -2.64 -5.17
N PRO A 109 -1.37 -2.82 -5.45
CA PRO A 109 -2.41 -2.49 -4.50
C PRO A 109 -2.18 -3.16 -3.15
N GLY A 110 -2.34 -2.39 -2.06
CA GLY A 110 -1.98 -2.80 -0.70
C GLY A 110 -0.56 -2.39 -0.27
N GLU A 111 0.33 -2.08 -1.21
CA GLU A 111 1.66 -1.56 -0.94
C GLU A 111 1.66 -0.03 -0.91
N GLY A 112 2.46 0.53 -0.01
CA GLY A 112 2.70 1.97 0.07
C GLY A 112 4.13 2.34 -0.34
N ALA A 113 4.31 3.61 -0.67
CA ALA A 113 5.62 4.20 -0.92
C ALA A 113 5.64 5.68 -0.55
N PHE A 114 6.83 6.21 -0.23
CA PHE A 114 7.09 7.64 -0.33
C PHE A 114 7.49 8.00 -1.75
N ILE A 115 6.88 9.05 -2.29
CA ILE A 115 7.28 9.66 -3.54
C ILE A 115 7.74 11.10 -3.32
N PHE A 116 8.87 11.48 -3.92
CA PHE A 116 9.35 12.85 -3.94
C PHE A 116 9.18 13.42 -5.33
N ILE A 117 8.43 14.50 -5.44
CA ILE A 117 8.22 15.22 -6.70
C ILE A 117 9.10 16.49 -6.70
N PRO A 118 10.12 16.58 -7.57
CA PRO A 118 11.07 17.70 -7.59
C PRO A 118 10.48 18.97 -8.22
N ALA A 119 9.30 18.87 -8.83
CA ALA A 119 8.63 19.99 -9.47
C ALA A 119 8.28 21.11 -8.45
N ARG A 120 8.22 22.34 -8.93
CA ARG A 120 7.78 23.49 -8.12
C ARG A 120 6.25 23.64 -8.05
N ARG A 121 5.53 22.89 -8.87
CA ARG A 121 4.06 22.87 -8.96
C ARG A 121 3.55 21.48 -8.70
N PRO A 122 2.29 21.34 -8.25
CA PRO A 122 1.67 20.03 -8.13
C PRO A 122 1.74 19.24 -9.44
N PHE A 123 1.90 17.94 -9.33
CA PHE A 123 1.99 17.01 -10.45
C PHE A 123 0.89 15.95 -10.33
N THR A 124 0.18 15.67 -11.42
CA THR A 124 -0.86 14.66 -11.43
C THR A 124 -0.30 13.34 -11.94
N VAL A 125 -0.33 12.32 -11.08
CA VAL A 125 -0.12 10.92 -11.45
C VAL A 125 -1.48 10.31 -11.77
N THR A 126 -1.56 9.50 -12.83
CA THR A 126 -2.79 8.84 -13.22
C THR A 126 -2.59 7.33 -13.19
N PHE A 127 -3.34 6.65 -12.33
CA PHE A 127 -3.39 5.20 -12.29
C PHE A 127 -4.54 4.70 -13.14
N THR A 128 -4.28 3.71 -14.00
CA THR A 128 -5.32 3.09 -14.84
C THR A 128 -5.26 1.57 -14.67
N GLY A 129 -6.38 0.96 -14.38
CA GLY A 129 -6.46 -0.48 -14.15
C GLY A 129 -7.80 -0.90 -13.58
N ASN A 130 -7.84 -2.09 -13.01
CA ASN A 130 -9.06 -2.65 -12.41
C ASN A 130 -9.03 -2.50 -10.89
N CYS A 131 -10.15 -2.13 -10.29
CA CYS A 131 -10.30 -2.18 -8.84
C CYS A 131 -10.29 -3.64 -8.37
N GLY A 132 -9.53 -3.91 -7.29
CA GLY A 132 -9.57 -5.20 -6.60
C GLY A 132 -10.86 -5.37 -5.81
N TYR A 133 -11.24 -6.63 -5.59
CA TYR A 133 -12.33 -6.99 -4.70
C TYR A 133 -11.85 -8.09 -3.75
N ASN A 134 -12.22 -8.00 -2.48
CA ASN A 134 -11.88 -9.01 -1.47
C ASN A 134 -10.38 -9.24 -1.23
N GLY A 135 -9.57 -8.21 -1.37
CA GLY A 135 -8.15 -8.27 -1.04
C GLY A 135 -7.89 -8.36 0.47
N SER A 136 -6.70 -8.81 0.83
CA SER A 136 -6.21 -8.75 2.21
C SER A 136 -4.79 -8.24 2.24
N VAL A 137 -4.43 -7.54 3.32
CA VAL A 137 -3.06 -7.08 3.58
C VAL A 137 -2.57 -7.73 4.87
N PHE A 138 -1.48 -8.47 4.80
CA PHE A 138 -0.81 -8.98 5.98
C PHE A 138 0.07 -7.89 6.57
N VAL A 139 -0.14 -7.60 7.86
CA VAL A 139 0.62 -6.63 8.63
C VAL A 139 1.37 -7.39 9.73
N PRO A 140 2.69 -7.57 9.63
CA PRO A 140 3.48 -8.18 10.68
C PRO A 140 3.54 -7.28 11.91
N ALA A 141 3.99 -7.83 13.04
CA ALA A 141 4.34 -7.03 14.21
C ALA A 141 5.50 -6.06 13.87
N GLY A 142 5.48 -4.87 14.45
CA GLY A 142 6.41 -3.79 14.10
C GLY A 142 5.78 -2.76 13.17
N ILE A 143 6.59 -2.07 12.39
CA ILE A 143 6.15 -1.02 11.48
C ILE A 143 5.97 -1.59 10.08
N SER A 144 4.86 -1.24 9.43
CA SER A 144 4.58 -1.58 8.04
C SER A 144 4.02 -0.37 7.31
N LEU A 145 4.38 -0.23 6.04
CA LEU A 145 3.82 0.78 5.14
C LEU A 145 2.73 0.12 4.29
N ILE A 146 1.49 0.50 4.51
CA ILE A 146 0.32 -0.13 3.90
C ILE A 146 -0.56 0.86 3.15
N SER A 147 -1.37 0.33 2.26
CA SER A 147 -2.44 1.05 1.57
C SER A 147 -3.69 0.19 1.44
N SER A 148 -4.76 0.76 0.89
CA SER A 148 -5.90 -0.04 0.45
C SER A 148 -5.51 -0.92 -0.74
N PRO A 149 -5.86 -2.21 -0.75
CA PRO A 149 -5.61 -3.08 -1.89
C PRO A 149 -6.63 -2.89 -3.02
N ASP A 150 -7.46 -1.89 -2.93
CA ASP A 150 -8.49 -1.55 -3.88
C ASP A 150 -8.64 -0.03 -4.08
N CYS A 151 -9.64 0.37 -4.87
CA CYS A 151 -9.95 1.78 -5.15
C CYS A 151 -10.66 2.50 -3.98
N GLY A 152 -10.69 1.90 -2.81
CA GLY A 152 -11.32 2.47 -1.60
C GLY A 152 -10.33 3.15 -0.67
N THR A 153 -10.84 3.54 0.49
CA THR A 153 -10.09 4.18 1.59
C THR A 153 -9.77 3.16 2.68
N ILE A 154 -8.88 3.45 3.61
CA ILE A 154 -8.69 2.64 4.82
C ILE A 154 -9.54 3.22 5.96
N LYS A 155 -10.38 2.38 6.57
CA LYS A 155 -11.14 2.72 7.78
C LYS A 155 -10.48 2.09 9.00
N PHE A 156 -10.19 2.93 9.98
CA PHE A 156 -9.58 2.54 11.24
C PHE A 156 -10.62 2.54 12.38
N ALA A 157 -11.73 1.86 12.14
CA ALA A 157 -12.76 1.73 13.17
C ALA A 157 -12.76 0.30 13.71
N PRO A 158 -13.04 0.11 15.03
CA PRO A 158 -13.29 -1.21 15.56
C PRO A 158 -14.39 -1.89 14.74
N LEU A 159 -14.20 -3.16 14.44
CA LEU A 159 -15.26 -3.98 13.86
C LEU A 159 -16.36 -4.06 14.92
N GLY A 160 -17.37 -3.21 14.81
CA GLY A 160 -18.61 -3.41 15.55
C GLY A 160 -19.22 -4.77 15.21
N PRO A 161 -20.21 -5.25 16.00
CA PRO A 161 -20.97 -6.44 15.61
C PRO A 161 -21.37 -6.24 14.15
N PRO A 162 -21.22 -7.27 13.26
CA PRO A 162 -21.35 -7.09 11.83
C PRO A 162 -22.65 -6.35 11.54
N PRO A 163 -22.62 -5.10 11.08
CA PRO A 163 -23.82 -4.45 10.61
C PRO A 163 -24.24 -5.28 9.42
N LEU A 164 -25.51 -5.60 9.34
CA LEU A 164 -26.14 -6.10 8.13
C LEU A 164 -25.53 -5.31 6.97
N ALA A 165 -24.78 -6.00 6.12
CA ALA A 165 -23.96 -5.42 5.07
C ALA A 165 -24.77 -4.34 4.34
N ARG A 166 -24.44 -3.08 4.56
CA ARG A 166 -24.95 -2.01 3.73
C ARG A 166 -24.16 -2.07 2.43
N PRO A 167 -24.82 -2.24 1.28
CA PRO A 167 -24.14 -2.10 0.00
C PRO A 167 -23.65 -0.65 -0.11
N GLY A 168 -22.40 -0.45 0.06
CA GLY A 168 -21.72 0.85 -0.02
C GLY A 168 -20.25 0.61 0.03
N TRP A 169 -19.51 1.21 -0.85
CA TRP A 169 -18.07 1.23 -1.08
C TRP A 169 -17.25 1.12 0.21
N ASP A 170 -17.21 -0.07 0.80
CA ASP A 170 -16.60 -0.30 2.08
C ASP A 170 -15.13 -0.70 1.91
N SER A 171 -14.35 0.06 2.49
CA SER A 171 -12.93 0.22 2.66
C SER A 171 -12.29 -0.95 3.40
N LEU A 172 -10.98 -1.10 3.24
CA LEU A 172 -10.16 -1.96 4.08
C LEU A 172 -10.43 -1.65 5.56
N SER A 173 -10.86 -2.63 6.31
CA SER A 173 -11.17 -2.48 7.74
C SER A 173 -9.96 -2.88 8.56
N PHE A 174 -9.33 -1.91 9.20
CA PHE A 174 -8.29 -2.16 10.20
C PHE A 174 -8.97 -2.31 11.56
N ASP A 175 -8.89 -3.51 12.15
CA ASP A 175 -9.38 -3.77 13.51
C ASP A 175 -8.30 -3.38 14.52
N PRO A 176 -8.38 -2.18 15.15
CA PRO A 176 -7.33 -1.67 16.01
C PRO A 176 -7.28 -2.43 17.33
N GLN A 177 -6.08 -2.62 17.83
CA GLN A 177 -5.81 -3.19 19.15
C GLN A 177 -5.06 -2.19 20.03
N GLU A 178 -5.13 -2.41 21.33
CA GLU A 178 -4.47 -1.56 22.31
C GLU A 178 -2.97 -1.42 22.02
N GLY A 179 -2.51 -0.17 21.92
CA GLY A 179 -1.13 0.16 21.61
C GLY A 179 -0.80 0.28 20.12
N ASP A 180 -1.76 0.05 19.22
CA ASP A 180 -1.54 0.32 17.80
C ASP A 180 -1.34 1.81 17.52
N VAL A 181 -0.47 2.09 16.55
CA VAL A 181 -0.19 3.46 16.11
C VAL A 181 -0.30 3.53 14.59
N VAL A 182 -0.96 4.58 14.10
CA VAL A 182 -0.99 4.94 12.68
C VAL A 182 -0.28 6.27 12.48
N TYR A 183 0.62 6.31 11.50
CA TYR A 183 1.30 7.51 11.08
C TYR A 183 0.78 7.88 9.69
N SER A 184 -0.12 8.84 9.61
CA SER A 184 -0.52 9.46 8.35
C SER A 184 0.41 10.62 8.01
N PHE A 185 0.55 10.94 6.73
CA PHE A 185 1.43 12.02 6.30
C PHE A 185 0.59 13.16 5.71
N ASP A 186 0.71 14.32 6.32
CA ASP A 186 0.12 15.55 5.78
C ASP A 186 1.01 16.06 4.65
N ASN A 187 0.60 15.80 3.42
CA ASN A 187 1.33 16.18 2.23
C ASN A 187 1.52 17.71 2.10
N ALA A 188 0.57 18.50 2.60
CA ALA A 188 0.65 19.97 2.55
C ALA A 188 1.60 20.52 3.62
N ALA A 189 1.49 20.04 4.85
CA ALA A 189 2.33 20.46 5.97
C ALA A 189 3.70 19.74 6.00
N GLN A 190 3.91 18.71 5.17
CA GLN A 190 5.14 17.89 5.09
C GLN A 190 5.53 17.30 6.45
N ARG A 191 4.58 16.79 7.19
CA ARG A 191 4.79 16.21 8.52
C ARG A 191 3.88 15.03 8.76
N PHE A 192 4.32 14.14 9.66
CA PHE A 192 3.47 13.07 10.15
C PHE A 192 2.44 13.57 11.16
N GLN A 193 1.26 12.97 11.10
CA GLN A 193 0.25 12.99 12.14
C GLN A 193 0.24 11.60 12.78
N ILE A 194 0.27 11.56 14.10
CA ILE A 194 0.35 10.31 14.87
C ILE A 194 -1.00 10.07 15.51
N HIS A 195 -1.53 8.88 15.31
CA HIS A 195 -2.80 8.43 15.87
C HIS A 195 -2.54 7.20 16.71
N THR A 196 -2.92 7.22 17.97
CA THR A 196 -2.70 6.10 18.89
C THR A 196 -4.02 5.53 19.35
N PHE A 197 -4.15 4.20 19.31
CA PHE A 197 -5.32 3.49 19.84
C PHE A 197 -5.07 3.10 21.29
N ARG A 198 -5.88 3.68 22.20
CA ARG A 198 -5.79 3.43 23.65
C ARG A 198 -7.17 3.46 24.29
N ASN A 199 -7.37 2.60 25.28
CA ASN A 199 -8.64 2.50 26.02
C ASN A 199 -9.85 2.28 25.09
N GLY A 200 -9.64 1.48 24.00
CA GLY A 200 -10.69 1.16 23.04
C GLY A 200 -11.03 2.25 22.04
N ALA A 201 -10.24 3.34 21.97
CA ALA A 201 -10.48 4.45 21.05
C ALA A 201 -9.18 5.02 20.47
N TRP A 202 -9.28 5.63 19.27
CA TRP A 202 -8.22 6.46 18.74
C TRP A 202 -8.22 7.83 19.41
N ASP A 203 -7.04 8.38 19.73
CA ASP A 203 -6.90 9.77 20.20
C ASP A 203 -7.37 10.76 19.12
N SER A 204 -7.16 10.42 17.85
CA SER A 204 -7.74 11.05 16.69
C SER A 204 -7.92 10.00 15.60
N LEU A 205 -9.07 9.96 14.92
CA LEU A 205 -9.38 8.94 13.94
C LEU A 205 -8.50 9.11 12.68
N PRO A 206 -7.63 8.12 12.33
CA PRO A 206 -6.86 8.19 11.10
C PRO A 206 -7.78 8.18 9.87
N ARG A 207 -7.38 8.93 8.83
CA ARG A 207 -8.08 8.96 7.55
C ARG A 207 -7.06 8.80 6.44
N ILE A 208 -7.18 7.73 5.67
CA ILE A 208 -6.32 7.43 4.53
C ILE A 208 -7.21 7.35 3.30
N GLY A 209 -6.96 8.23 2.36
CA GLY A 209 -7.73 8.36 1.12
C GLY A 209 -7.37 7.31 0.08
N VAL A 210 -8.07 7.39 -1.05
CA VAL A 210 -7.75 6.58 -2.24
C VAL A 210 -6.36 6.95 -2.74
N ALA A 211 -5.55 5.94 -3.07
CA ALA A 211 -4.15 6.08 -3.49
C ALA A 211 -3.22 6.75 -2.48
N GLU A 212 -3.64 6.84 -1.23
CA GLU A 212 -2.79 7.20 -0.11
C GLU A 212 -2.32 5.95 0.64
N SER A 213 -1.18 6.07 1.31
CA SER A 213 -0.65 5.05 2.20
C SER A 213 -0.35 5.63 3.58
N CYS A 214 -0.15 4.76 4.56
CA CYS A 214 0.24 5.15 5.91
C CYS A 214 1.18 4.11 6.51
N PHE A 215 1.97 4.52 7.49
CA PHE A 215 2.62 3.55 8.35
C PHE A 215 1.66 3.12 9.45
N VAL A 216 1.69 1.83 9.73
CA VAL A 216 1.03 1.24 10.90
C VAL A 216 2.07 0.54 11.75
N GLN A 217 1.98 0.74 13.05
CA GLN A 217 2.78 0.02 14.02
C GLN A 217 1.87 -0.87 14.84
N THR A 218 2.12 -2.16 14.80
CA THR A 218 1.30 -3.17 15.49
C THR A 218 2.15 -3.99 16.45
N THR A 219 1.58 -4.40 17.57
CA THR A 219 2.26 -5.27 18.55
C THR A 219 2.17 -6.74 18.19
N GLN A 220 1.17 -7.11 17.40
CA GLN A 220 0.92 -8.48 16.96
C GLN A 220 0.67 -8.53 15.45
N PRO A 221 1.11 -9.59 14.76
CA PRO A 221 0.81 -9.75 13.35
C PRO A 221 -0.68 -9.96 13.13
N ARG A 222 -1.22 -9.41 12.05
CA ARG A 222 -2.62 -9.56 11.67
C ARG A 222 -2.84 -9.48 10.17
N THR A 223 -3.98 -10.00 9.73
CA THR A 223 -4.43 -9.82 8.36
C THR A 223 -5.61 -8.86 8.36
N ILE A 224 -5.44 -7.75 7.66
CA ILE A 224 -6.49 -6.79 7.42
C ILE A 224 -7.26 -7.26 6.20
N ARG A 225 -8.57 -7.38 6.29
CA ARG A 225 -9.42 -7.89 5.21
C ARG A 225 -10.26 -6.78 4.62
N TYR A 226 -10.37 -6.80 3.31
CA TYR A 226 -11.32 -6.01 2.58
C TYR A 226 -12.68 -6.72 2.55
N THR A 227 -13.73 -5.99 2.87
CA THR A 227 -15.11 -6.45 2.73
C THR A 227 -15.83 -5.46 1.84
N GLY A 228 -15.55 -5.50 0.55
CA GLY A 228 -16.29 -4.74 -0.44
C GLY A 228 -17.62 -5.43 -0.81
N PRO A 229 -18.56 -4.70 -1.40
CA PRO A 229 -19.77 -5.31 -1.94
C PRO A 229 -19.37 -6.30 -3.03
N VAL A 230 -19.88 -7.52 -2.93
CA VAL A 230 -19.79 -8.48 -4.04
C VAL A 230 -20.60 -7.89 -5.18
N PRO A 231 -20.01 -7.60 -6.36
CA PRO A 231 -20.80 -7.16 -7.49
C PRO A 231 -21.78 -8.27 -7.88
N PHE A 232 -23.04 -7.93 -8.00
CA PHE A 232 -24.11 -8.81 -8.47
C PHE A 232 -23.98 -9.06 -9.97
#